data_22992550e5e76a650fc995a9c877ea42
#
_entry.id   22992550e5e76a650fc995a9c877ea42
#
_cell.length_a   1.000
_cell.length_b   1.000
_cell.length_c   1.000
_cell.angle_alpha   90.00
_cell.angle_beta   90.00
_cell.angle_gamma   90.00
#
_symmetry.space_group_name_H-M   'P 1'
#
loop_
_entity.id
_entity.type
_entity.pdbx_description
1 polymer ?
#
loop_
_entity_poly.entity_id
_entity_poly.type
_entity_poly.pdbx_seq_one_letter_code
_entity_poly.pdbx_strand_id
1 'polypeptide(L)'
;MVLSDVDIKRYIEKGKIRISPDLPPEQFGSCSVDFRLGAEFNIFEYSRHAYIDLRDRGGIQDIMRPVTVPAGEPFVLQPHEFVLAITEEHLELDDDILGRLEGRSSLGRIGIIVHGTAGLFDPGWRGKATLELSNLGRMPVALYPGMRICSFTF
;
A
#
# COMPACT_ATOMS: atom_id res chain seq x y z
N MET A 1 -6.93 9.76 18.74
CA MET A 1 -7.74 8.59 19.15
C MET A 1 -7.69 7.60 18.00
N VAL A 2 -7.50 6.33 18.27
CA VAL A 2 -7.55 5.27 17.25
C VAL A 2 -8.91 4.59 17.37
N LEU A 3 -9.60 4.38 16.24
CA LEU A 3 -10.92 3.75 16.21
C LEU A 3 -10.81 2.23 16.46
N SER A 4 -11.72 1.68 17.24
CA SER A 4 -11.92 0.22 17.36
C SER A 4 -12.63 -0.33 16.11
N ASP A 5 -12.68 -1.65 15.96
CA ASP A 5 -13.40 -2.28 14.85
C ASP A 5 -14.90 -1.92 14.83
N VAL A 6 -15.52 -1.79 16.02
CA VAL A 6 -16.92 -1.35 16.17
C VAL A 6 -17.09 0.09 15.66
N ASP A 7 -16.16 0.97 16.01
CA ASP A 7 -16.19 2.36 15.55
C ASP A 7 -15.91 2.48 14.05
N ILE A 8 -14.92 1.73 13.54
CA ILE A 8 -14.62 1.69 12.10
C ILE A 8 -15.88 1.30 11.30
N LYS A 9 -16.55 0.21 11.68
CA LYS A 9 -17.80 -0.25 11.04
C LYS A 9 -18.88 0.83 11.09
N ARG A 10 -19.06 1.47 12.25
CA ARG A 10 -20.02 2.58 12.42
C ARG A 10 -19.69 3.79 11.54
N TYR A 11 -18.39 4.09 11.34
CA TYR A 11 -17.96 5.19 10.47
C TYR A 11 -18.12 4.84 8.98
N ILE A 12 -17.95 3.58 8.62
CA ILE A 12 -18.27 3.08 7.27
C ILE A 12 -19.79 3.20 7.01
N GLU A 13 -20.65 2.73 7.94
CA GLU A 13 -22.11 2.85 7.84
C GLU A 13 -22.57 4.31 7.69
N LYS A 14 -21.89 5.24 8.36
CA LYS A 14 -22.15 6.69 8.25
C LYS A 14 -21.58 7.33 6.98
N GLY A 15 -20.86 6.59 6.15
CA GLY A 15 -20.19 7.09 4.95
C GLY A 15 -19.01 8.02 5.20
N LYS A 16 -18.48 8.06 6.44
CA LYS A 16 -17.27 8.83 6.77
C LYS A 16 -15.97 8.15 6.36
N ILE A 17 -15.98 6.84 6.32
CA ILE A 17 -14.94 6.00 5.73
C ILE A 17 -15.62 5.20 4.62
N ARG A 18 -15.16 5.31 3.39
CA ARG A 18 -15.67 4.54 2.27
C ARG A 18 -14.55 3.71 1.69
N ILE A 19 -14.77 2.42 1.57
CA ILE A 19 -13.79 1.47 1.03
C ILE A 19 -14.50 0.64 -0.03
N SER A 20 -13.91 0.52 -1.20
CA SER A 20 -14.41 -0.31 -2.29
C SER A 20 -13.29 -1.15 -2.93
N PRO A 21 -13.56 -2.41 -3.27
CA PRO A 21 -14.82 -3.13 -3.07
C PRO A 21 -15.15 -3.35 -1.58
N ASP A 22 -16.36 -3.81 -1.30
CA ASP A 22 -16.80 -4.15 0.05
C ASP A 22 -15.84 -5.14 0.71
N LEU A 23 -15.55 -4.90 1.98
CA LEU A 23 -14.57 -5.67 2.74
C LEU A 23 -15.21 -6.93 3.35
N PRO A 24 -14.64 -8.10 3.12
CA PRO A 24 -15.05 -9.29 3.84
C PRO A 24 -14.63 -9.20 5.32
N PRO A 25 -15.37 -9.88 6.23
CA PRO A 25 -15.16 -9.77 7.68
C PRO A 25 -13.73 -10.05 8.15
N GLU A 26 -13.00 -10.93 7.46
CA GLU A 26 -11.63 -11.31 7.78
C GLU A 26 -10.59 -10.22 7.54
N GLN A 27 -10.95 -9.12 6.86
CA GLN A 27 -10.08 -7.96 6.71
C GLN A 27 -10.16 -6.99 7.90
N PHE A 28 -11.15 -7.16 8.79
CA PHE A 28 -11.26 -6.33 10.00
C PHE A 28 -10.42 -6.91 11.13
N GLY A 29 -9.45 -6.13 11.60
CA GLY A 29 -8.73 -6.35 12.85
C GLY A 29 -9.44 -5.62 14.01
N SER A 30 -8.89 -5.70 15.22
CA SER A 30 -9.46 -5.05 16.43
C SER A 30 -9.47 -3.52 16.39
N CYS A 31 -8.56 -2.91 15.62
CA CYS A 31 -8.45 -1.45 15.47
C CYS A 31 -7.91 -1.06 14.08
N SER A 32 -8.03 -1.94 13.11
CA SER A 32 -7.50 -1.74 11.76
C SER A 32 -8.31 -2.49 10.72
N VAL A 33 -8.09 -2.14 9.47
CA VAL A 33 -8.61 -2.85 8.31
C VAL A 33 -7.45 -3.23 7.41
N ASP A 34 -7.33 -4.53 7.08
CA ASP A 34 -6.33 -5.01 6.14
C ASP A 34 -6.72 -4.64 4.70
N PHE A 35 -5.74 -4.17 3.92
CA PHE A 35 -5.89 -3.91 2.49
C PHE A 35 -5.06 -4.91 1.69
N ARG A 36 -5.55 -5.23 0.49
CA ARG A 36 -4.94 -6.20 -0.41
C ARG A 36 -4.03 -5.52 -1.43
N LEU A 37 -3.02 -6.27 -1.86
CA LEU A 37 -2.10 -5.86 -2.91
C LEU A 37 -2.82 -5.87 -4.27
N GLY A 38 -2.75 -4.78 -5.00
CA GLY A 38 -3.20 -4.71 -6.39
C GLY A 38 -2.23 -5.41 -7.35
N ALA A 39 -2.59 -5.44 -8.62
CA ALA A 39 -1.79 -6.08 -9.67
C ALA A 39 -0.81 -5.12 -10.37
N GLU A 40 -0.87 -3.83 -10.05
CA GLU A 40 -0.09 -2.79 -10.74
C GLU A 40 1.13 -2.40 -9.91
N PHE A 41 2.29 -2.42 -10.57
CA PHE A 41 3.59 -2.08 -9.98
C PHE A 41 4.31 -1.08 -10.87
N ASN A 42 5.17 -0.25 -10.27
CA ASN A 42 6.16 0.54 -10.97
C ASN A 42 7.55 0.14 -10.47
N ILE A 43 8.37 -0.39 -11.35
CA ILE A 43 9.76 -0.73 -11.07
C ILE A 43 10.68 0.40 -11.55
N PHE A 44 11.81 0.58 -10.86
CA PHE A 44 12.78 1.61 -11.20
C PHE A 44 13.88 1.05 -12.10
N GLU A 45 14.13 1.71 -13.24
CA GLU A 45 15.21 1.39 -14.18
C GLU A 45 16.38 2.37 -13.98
N TYR A 46 17.29 2.03 -13.06
CA TYR A 46 18.41 2.90 -12.67
C TYR A 46 19.50 3.05 -13.72
N SER A 47 19.49 2.25 -14.79
CA SER A 47 20.56 2.22 -15.80
C SER A 47 20.62 3.45 -16.72
N ARG A 48 19.56 4.25 -16.75
CA ARG A 48 19.44 5.39 -17.69
C ARG A 48 19.98 6.70 -17.15
N HIS A 49 20.10 6.86 -15.83
CA HIS A 49 20.49 8.08 -15.17
C HIS A 49 21.55 7.82 -14.11
N ALA A 50 22.54 8.71 -14.00
CA ALA A 50 23.59 8.59 -12.98
C ALA A 50 23.09 8.94 -11.57
N TYR A 51 22.04 9.76 -11.48
CA TYR A 51 21.40 10.19 -10.23
C TYR A 51 19.99 10.72 -10.51
N ILE A 52 19.17 10.87 -9.48
CA ILE A 52 17.85 11.49 -9.53
C ILE A 52 18.02 12.97 -9.10
N ASP A 53 17.70 13.92 -9.98
CA ASP A 53 17.64 15.34 -9.62
C ASP A 53 16.20 15.69 -9.19
N LEU A 54 16.01 15.98 -7.90
CA LEU A 54 14.69 16.31 -7.34
C LEU A 54 14.11 17.64 -7.86
N ARG A 55 14.91 18.47 -8.53
CA ARG A 55 14.46 19.69 -9.21
C ARG A 55 13.82 19.39 -10.56
N ASP A 56 14.18 18.27 -11.17
CA ASP A 56 13.60 17.76 -12.42
C ASP A 56 12.53 16.71 -12.13
N ARG A 57 11.29 17.17 -12.01
CA ARG A 57 10.16 16.27 -11.73
C ARG A 57 9.82 15.33 -12.89
N GLY A 58 10.17 15.67 -14.14
CA GLY A 58 9.99 14.80 -15.30
C GLY A 58 10.90 13.58 -15.28
N GLY A 59 12.15 13.76 -14.85
CA GLY A 59 13.16 12.70 -14.82
C GLY A 59 12.83 11.52 -13.91
N ILE A 60 11.97 11.71 -12.90
CA ILE A 60 11.53 10.60 -12.03
C ILE A 60 10.59 9.66 -12.78
N GLN A 61 9.70 10.18 -13.63
CA GLN A 61 8.78 9.37 -14.42
C GLN A 61 9.51 8.55 -15.49
N ASP A 62 10.59 9.09 -16.06
CA ASP A 62 11.39 8.44 -17.09
C ASP A 62 12.15 7.20 -16.60
N ILE A 63 12.38 7.08 -15.29
CA ILE A 63 13.03 5.92 -14.68
C ILE A 63 12.05 4.88 -14.16
N MET A 64 10.73 5.15 -14.21
CA MET A 64 9.70 4.21 -13.78
C MET A 64 9.13 3.44 -14.97
N ARG A 65 9.02 2.12 -14.81
CA ARG A 65 8.38 1.23 -15.79
C ARG A 65 7.18 0.54 -15.14
N PRO A 66 5.97 0.75 -15.68
CA PRO A 66 4.78 0.05 -15.19
C PRO A 66 4.84 -1.45 -15.54
N VAL A 67 4.41 -2.27 -14.59
CA VAL A 67 4.28 -3.72 -14.73
C VAL A 67 2.93 -4.13 -14.18
N THR A 68 2.18 -4.91 -14.94
CA THR A 68 0.94 -5.54 -14.47
C THR A 68 1.18 -7.02 -14.30
N VAL A 69 0.89 -7.54 -13.12
CA VAL A 69 1.04 -8.97 -12.82
C VAL A 69 -0.24 -9.71 -13.21
N PRO A 70 -0.14 -10.78 -14.04
CA PRO A 70 -1.31 -11.57 -14.40
C PRO A 70 -1.97 -12.25 -13.18
N ALA A 71 -3.26 -12.52 -13.30
CA ALA A 71 -4.00 -13.20 -12.23
C ALA A 71 -3.37 -14.58 -11.92
N GLY A 72 -3.13 -14.84 -10.64
CA GLY A 72 -2.53 -16.09 -10.16
C GLY A 72 -1.01 -16.14 -10.22
N GLU A 73 -0.35 -15.16 -10.82
CA GLU A 73 1.11 -15.04 -10.83
C GLU A 73 1.62 -14.10 -9.71
N PRO A 74 2.83 -14.31 -9.19
CA PRO A 74 3.43 -13.43 -8.19
C PRO A 74 4.26 -12.33 -8.84
N PHE A 75 4.32 -11.17 -8.18
CA PHE A 75 5.47 -10.27 -8.29
C PHE A 75 6.58 -10.78 -7.37
N VAL A 76 7.77 -11.07 -7.90
CA VAL A 76 8.89 -11.55 -7.09
C VAL A 76 9.78 -10.36 -6.72
N LEU A 77 9.64 -9.88 -5.49
CA LEU A 77 10.44 -8.76 -4.96
C LEU A 77 11.82 -9.27 -4.54
N GLN A 78 12.86 -8.83 -5.26
CA GLN A 78 14.24 -9.26 -5.02
C GLN A 78 14.81 -8.62 -3.74
N PRO A 79 15.85 -9.21 -3.12
CA PRO A 79 16.58 -8.57 -2.03
C PRO A 79 17.08 -7.18 -2.43
N HIS A 80 16.88 -6.20 -1.54
CA HIS A 80 17.28 -4.79 -1.72
C HIS A 80 16.57 -4.06 -2.87
N GLU A 81 15.54 -4.66 -3.44
CA GLU A 81 14.70 -4.01 -4.45
C GLU A 81 13.70 -3.06 -3.78
N PHE A 82 13.43 -1.95 -4.47
CA PHE A 82 12.39 -0.99 -4.14
C PHE A 82 11.45 -0.83 -5.32
N VAL A 83 10.15 -0.98 -5.10
CA VAL A 83 9.11 -0.83 -6.13
C VAL A 83 7.91 -0.09 -5.56
N LEU A 84 7.18 0.60 -6.42
CA LEU A 84 5.87 1.12 -6.07
C LEU A 84 4.80 0.11 -6.48
N ALA A 85 3.79 -0.05 -5.62
CA ALA A 85 2.59 -0.81 -5.90
C ALA A 85 1.36 -0.01 -5.45
N ILE A 86 0.16 -0.51 -5.73
CA ILE A 86 -1.08 0.09 -5.24
C ILE A 86 -1.92 -0.96 -4.51
N THR A 87 -2.80 -0.50 -3.64
CA THR A 87 -3.81 -1.37 -3.01
C THR A 87 -4.88 -1.77 -4.03
N GLU A 88 -5.53 -2.91 -3.80
CA GLU A 88 -6.72 -3.30 -4.55
C GLU A 88 -7.89 -2.38 -4.18
N GLU A 89 -8.02 -2.09 -2.87
CA GLU A 89 -9.06 -1.25 -2.33
C GLU A 89 -8.83 0.22 -2.64
N HIS A 90 -9.92 0.91 -2.96
CA HIS A 90 -10.03 2.36 -3.02
C HIS A 90 -10.56 2.85 -1.67
N LEU A 91 -9.91 3.83 -1.06
CA LEU A 91 -10.27 4.44 0.21
C LEU A 91 -10.73 5.88 -0.03
N GLU A 92 -11.79 6.31 0.65
CA GLU A 92 -12.15 7.72 0.78
C GLU A 92 -12.38 8.04 2.25
N LEU A 93 -11.80 9.13 2.70
CA LEU A 93 -11.91 9.66 4.06
C LEU A 93 -12.71 10.95 4.06
N ASP A 94 -13.55 11.14 5.08
CA ASP A 94 -14.22 12.40 5.33
C ASP A 94 -13.26 13.43 5.93
N ASP A 95 -13.68 14.70 6.00
CA ASP A 95 -12.82 15.84 6.35
C ASP A 95 -12.32 15.83 7.83
N ASP A 96 -12.89 14.95 8.65
CA ASP A 96 -12.54 14.81 10.08
C ASP A 96 -11.88 13.47 10.41
N ILE A 97 -11.51 12.66 9.40
CA ILE A 97 -10.91 11.33 9.57
C ILE A 97 -9.55 11.30 8.89
N LEU A 98 -8.53 10.92 9.66
CA LEU A 98 -7.19 10.62 9.17
C LEU A 98 -7.02 9.10 9.08
N GLY A 99 -6.42 8.62 7.98
CA GLY A 99 -6.00 7.24 7.83
C GLY A 99 -4.49 7.09 8.04
N ARG A 100 -4.07 6.00 8.66
CA ARG A 100 -2.67 5.66 8.82
C ARG A 100 -2.39 4.26 8.31
N LEU A 101 -1.52 4.17 7.31
CA LEU A 101 -1.06 2.92 6.73
C LEU A 101 0.06 2.32 7.58
N GLU A 102 -0.05 1.04 7.87
CA GLU A 102 0.92 0.26 8.63
C GLU A 102 1.24 -1.05 7.88
N GLY A 103 2.45 -1.54 8.09
CA GLY A 103 2.83 -2.87 7.61
C GLY A 103 2.20 -3.98 8.46
N ARG A 104 2.11 -5.16 7.87
CA ARG A 104 1.71 -6.36 8.60
C ARG A 104 2.93 -7.01 9.26
N SER A 105 2.83 -7.35 10.53
CA SER A 105 3.94 -7.92 11.30
C SER A 105 4.50 -9.22 10.71
N SER A 106 3.66 -10.05 10.08
CA SER A 106 4.08 -11.28 9.41
C SER A 106 5.01 -11.02 8.23
N LEU A 107 4.81 -9.92 7.51
CA LEU A 107 5.64 -9.48 6.38
C LEU A 107 6.89 -8.74 6.88
N GLY A 108 6.72 -7.86 7.87
CA GLY A 108 7.85 -7.13 8.47
C GLY A 108 8.91 -8.05 9.06
N ARG A 109 8.51 -9.18 9.66
CA ARG A 109 9.45 -10.18 10.23
C ARG A 109 10.32 -10.90 9.21
N ILE A 110 9.93 -10.92 7.93
CA ILE A 110 10.74 -11.45 6.84
C ILE A 110 11.41 -10.34 6.02
N GLY A 111 11.32 -9.08 6.48
CA GLY A 111 12.02 -7.94 5.88
C GLY A 111 11.22 -7.18 4.82
N ILE A 112 9.92 -7.42 4.69
CA ILE A 112 9.08 -6.67 3.75
C ILE A 112 8.60 -5.38 4.41
N ILE A 113 8.93 -4.25 3.80
CA ILE A 113 8.44 -2.91 4.15
C ILE A 113 7.35 -2.54 3.14
N VAL A 114 6.30 -1.86 3.58
CA VAL A 114 5.18 -1.45 2.71
C VAL A 114 5.07 0.07 2.53
N HIS A 115 5.72 0.84 3.40
CA HIS A 115 5.90 2.28 3.25
C HIS A 115 7.21 2.72 3.92
N GLY A 116 7.90 3.70 3.34
CA GLY A 116 9.16 4.23 3.87
C GLY A 116 8.93 5.23 4.99
N THR A 117 8.23 6.33 4.73
CA THR A 117 8.11 7.46 5.63
C THR A 117 6.71 8.08 5.71
N ALA A 118 5.94 8.09 4.63
CA ALA A 118 4.68 8.82 4.52
C ALA A 118 3.48 7.86 4.64
N GLY A 119 3.20 7.40 5.86
CA GLY A 119 2.07 6.52 6.15
C GLY A 119 0.76 7.25 6.51
N LEU A 120 0.73 8.59 6.51
CA LEU A 120 -0.47 9.37 6.84
C LEU A 120 -1.27 9.72 5.59
N PHE A 121 -2.58 9.52 5.67
CA PHE A 121 -3.58 9.85 4.67
C PHE A 121 -4.50 10.91 5.25
N ASP A 122 -4.36 12.13 4.76
CA ASP A 122 -5.02 13.30 5.32
C ASP A 122 -6.57 13.22 5.23
N PRO A 123 -7.29 13.94 6.10
CA PRO A 123 -8.73 14.10 5.95
C PRO A 123 -9.11 14.57 4.55
N GLY A 124 -10.17 13.99 3.99
CA GLY A 124 -10.60 14.24 2.61
C GLY A 124 -9.84 13.48 1.53
N TRP A 125 -8.85 12.64 1.90
CA TRP A 125 -8.09 11.82 0.94
C TRP A 125 -8.98 10.81 0.21
N ARG A 126 -8.69 10.60 -1.10
CA ARG A 126 -9.41 9.65 -1.96
C ARG A 126 -8.47 8.99 -2.94
N GLY A 127 -8.54 7.67 -3.06
CA GLY A 127 -7.75 6.91 -4.03
C GLY A 127 -7.42 5.48 -3.60
N LYS A 128 -6.62 4.82 -4.41
CA LYS A 128 -5.90 3.61 -4.01
C LYS A 128 -4.58 4.02 -3.35
N ALA A 129 -4.23 3.40 -2.23
CA ALA A 129 -3.00 3.74 -1.54
C ALA A 129 -1.78 3.26 -2.34
N THR A 130 -0.82 4.15 -2.55
CA THR A 130 0.48 3.77 -3.07
C THR A 130 1.31 3.12 -1.97
N LEU A 131 1.90 1.97 -2.28
CA LEU A 131 2.77 1.21 -1.41
C LEU A 131 4.21 1.37 -1.89
N GLU A 132 5.12 1.64 -0.96
CA GLU A 132 6.57 1.73 -1.17
C GLU A 132 7.20 0.41 -0.72
N LEU A 133 7.12 -0.62 -1.59
CA LEU A 133 7.55 -1.96 -1.21
C LEU A 133 9.06 -2.10 -1.27
N SER A 134 9.65 -2.60 -0.20
CA SER A 134 11.08 -2.96 -0.13
C SER A 134 11.29 -4.31 0.51
N ASN A 135 12.28 -5.04 0.02
CA ASN A 135 12.74 -6.28 0.63
C ASN A 135 14.11 -6.08 1.29
N LEU A 136 14.11 -5.92 2.62
CA LEU A 136 15.34 -5.83 3.42
C LEU A 136 15.93 -7.20 3.76
N GLY A 137 15.23 -8.28 3.42
CA GLY A 137 15.68 -9.65 3.61
C GLY A 137 16.73 -10.06 2.58
N ARG A 138 17.19 -11.31 2.70
CA ARG A 138 18.20 -11.90 1.80
C ARG A 138 17.63 -12.84 0.76
N MET A 139 16.33 -13.16 0.88
CA MET A 139 15.62 -14.07 -0.02
C MET A 139 14.64 -13.29 -0.88
N PRO A 140 14.48 -13.62 -2.17
CA PRO A 140 13.36 -13.15 -2.97
C PRO A 140 12.02 -13.52 -2.32
N VAL A 141 11.04 -12.63 -2.37
CA VAL A 141 9.71 -12.86 -1.80
C VAL A 141 8.65 -12.74 -2.89
N ALA A 142 7.84 -13.79 -3.04
CA ALA A 142 6.73 -13.81 -3.97
C ALA A 142 5.49 -13.12 -3.35
N LEU A 143 5.07 -12.01 -3.96
CA LEU A 143 3.91 -11.23 -3.56
C LEU A 143 2.79 -11.42 -4.58
N TYR A 144 1.66 -11.96 -4.15
CA TYR A 144 0.52 -12.23 -5.04
C TYR A 144 -0.50 -11.09 -4.97
N PRO A 145 -0.98 -10.56 -6.12
CA PRO A 145 -2.16 -9.70 -6.13
C PRO A 145 -3.34 -10.33 -5.37
N GLY A 146 -4.07 -9.52 -4.61
CA GLY A 146 -5.16 -9.98 -3.76
C GLY A 146 -4.75 -10.44 -2.35
N MET A 147 -3.46 -10.65 -2.07
CA MET A 147 -3.01 -10.95 -0.70
C MET A 147 -3.10 -9.72 0.20
N ARG A 148 -3.41 -9.91 1.48
CA ARG A 148 -3.39 -8.81 2.46
C ARG A 148 -1.94 -8.34 2.67
N ILE A 149 -1.66 -7.08 2.33
CA ILE A 149 -0.30 -6.53 2.30
C ILE A 149 -0.04 -5.48 3.39
N CYS A 150 -1.03 -4.69 3.71
CA CYS A 150 -0.94 -3.62 4.70
C CYS A 150 -2.22 -3.52 5.53
N SER A 151 -2.24 -2.65 6.54
CA SER A 151 -3.41 -2.36 7.36
C SER A 151 -3.59 -0.85 7.46
N PHE A 152 -4.84 -0.39 7.55
CA PHE A 152 -5.19 0.98 7.88
C PHE A 152 -5.77 1.07 9.28
N THR A 153 -5.31 2.03 10.07
CA THR A 153 -5.94 2.52 11.30
C THR A 153 -6.53 3.91 11.05
N PHE A 154 -7.55 4.28 11.81
CA PHE A 154 -8.27 5.55 11.65
C PHE A 154 -8.44 6.27 12.98
#